data_0583c58cfd699b60e9096412bdcd9849
#
_entry.id   0583c58cfd699b60e9096412bdcd9849
#
_cell.length_a   1.000
_cell.length_b   1.000
_cell.length_c   1.000
_cell.angle_alpha   90.00
_cell.angle_beta   90.00
_cell.angle_gamma   90.00
#
_symmetry.space_group_name_H-M   'P 1'
#
loop_
_entity.id
_entity.type
_entity.pdbx_description
1 polymer ?
#
loop_
_entity_poly.entity_id
_entity_poly.type
_entity_poly.pdbx_seq_one_letter_code
_entity_poly.pdbx_strand_id
1 'polypeptide(L)'
;EASLRLHAKYLLEVDLPFHRLSNWGILQNHGLLLLGLYFGEKRWTQEAVRRLDEESHLQVFRDGTQWEQSPMYHGEVLYCLLDSLLHMKRFAISVPCRLWEKVHKMVYCLAAWCKPDGHMPCHGDSDDIDARDLIAQGAVLFQDARLKYLAQGVLLEDNLWNLSWEEKTFYDGLAPRKPDRASAALTDSGNYFLKNGFDRTS
;
A
#
# COMPACT_ATOMS: atom_id res chain seq x y z
N GLU A 1 -0.13 21.43 -18.47
CA GLU A 1 -1.17 20.47 -18.88
C GLU A 1 -0.77 19.63 -20.10
N ALA A 2 -0.25 20.23 -21.20
CA ALA A 2 0.13 19.50 -22.41
C ALA A 2 1.15 18.36 -22.14
N SER A 3 2.17 18.63 -21.32
CA SER A 3 3.17 17.63 -20.91
C SER A 3 2.53 16.47 -20.13
N LEU A 4 1.65 16.77 -19.16
CA LEU A 4 0.96 15.73 -18.38
C LEU A 4 0.06 14.84 -19.26
N ARG A 5 -0.63 15.42 -20.25
CA ARG A 5 -1.41 14.64 -21.23
C ARG A 5 -0.52 13.77 -22.12
N LEU A 6 0.68 14.22 -22.45
CA LEU A 6 1.66 13.42 -23.20
C LEU A 6 2.15 12.24 -22.37
N HIS A 7 2.45 12.46 -21.08
CA HIS A 7 2.82 11.38 -20.15
C HIS A 7 1.69 10.35 -20.02
N ALA A 8 0.44 10.79 -19.85
CA ALA A 8 -0.69 9.85 -19.76
C ALA A 8 -0.86 9.00 -21.02
N LYS A 9 -0.71 9.60 -22.22
CA LYS A 9 -0.74 8.85 -23.49
C LYS A 9 0.38 7.82 -23.57
N TYR A 10 1.60 8.22 -23.19
CA TYR A 10 2.73 7.31 -23.15
C TYR A 10 2.49 6.13 -22.20
N LEU A 11 2.07 6.41 -20.95
CA LEU A 11 1.76 5.36 -19.97
C LEU A 11 0.62 4.44 -20.42
N LEU A 12 -0.35 4.97 -21.17
CA LEU A 12 -1.43 4.16 -21.73
C LEU A 12 -0.93 3.19 -22.81
N GLU A 13 0.02 3.63 -23.64
CA GLU A 13 0.56 2.85 -24.77
C GLU A 13 1.65 1.87 -24.32
N VAL A 14 2.44 2.22 -23.30
CA VAL A 14 3.55 1.40 -22.81
C VAL A 14 3.04 0.44 -21.72
N ASP A 15 2.86 -0.82 -22.10
CA ASP A 15 2.43 -1.91 -21.22
C ASP A 15 3.34 -3.12 -21.48
N LEU A 16 4.59 -3.02 -21.01
CA LEU A 16 5.61 -4.04 -21.25
C LEU A 16 5.48 -5.19 -20.24
N PRO A 17 5.63 -6.46 -20.68
CA PRO A 17 5.58 -7.63 -19.79
C PRO A 17 6.52 -7.53 -18.59
N PHE A 18 7.72 -6.99 -18.78
CA PHE A 18 8.69 -6.76 -17.70
C PHE A 18 8.15 -5.80 -16.63
N HIS A 19 7.49 -4.71 -17.04
CA HIS A 19 6.93 -3.74 -16.12
C HIS A 19 5.81 -4.37 -15.26
N ARG A 20 4.96 -5.20 -15.85
CA ARG A 20 3.87 -5.90 -15.15
C ARG A 20 4.37 -6.83 -14.04
N LEU A 21 5.60 -7.32 -14.15
CA LEU A 21 6.24 -8.23 -13.20
C LEU A 21 7.19 -7.50 -12.23
N SER A 22 7.21 -6.18 -12.23
CA SER A 22 8.05 -5.37 -11.36
C SER A 22 7.26 -4.23 -10.72
N ASN A 23 7.81 -3.62 -9.68
CA ASN A 23 7.25 -2.42 -9.06
C ASN A 23 6.93 -1.31 -10.09
N TRP A 24 7.69 -1.24 -11.20
CA TRP A 24 7.51 -0.21 -12.23
C TRP A 24 6.10 -0.18 -12.83
N GLY A 25 5.49 -1.32 -13.06
CA GLY A 25 4.12 -1.37 -13.59
C GLY A 25 3.11 -0.74 -12.64
N ILE A 26 3.19 -1.08 -11.36
CA ILE A 26 2.32 -0.47 -10.32
C ILE A 26 2.53 1.05 -10.26
N LEU A 27 3.80 1.53 -10.25
CA LEU A 27 4.10 2.96 -10.22
C LEU A 27 3.55 3.68 -11.47
N GLN A 28 3.72 3.09 -12.65
CA GLN A 28 3.21 3.63 -13.91
C GLN A 28 1.68 3.72 -13.91
N ASN A 29 1.01 2.69 -13.46
CA ASN A 29 -0.46 2.64 -13.43
C ASN A 29 -1.06 3.50 -12.31
N HIS A 30 -0.36 3.68 -11.19
CA HIS A 30 -0.67 4.71 -10.20
C HIS A 30 -0.65 6.10 -10.84
N GLY A 31 0.45 6.45 -11.53
CA GLY A 31 0.55 7.72 -12.27
C GLY A 31 -0.54 7.91 -13.32
N LEU A 32 -0.88 6.86 -14.09
CA LEU A 32 -1.95 6.89 -15.08
C LEU A 32 -3.33 7.11 -14.41
N LEU A 33 -3.59 6.46 -13.26
CA LEU A 33 -4.82 6.66 -12.48
C LEU A 33 -4.96 8.13 -12.06
N LEU A 34 -3.92 8.71 -11.46
CA LEU A 34 -3.95 10.10 -11.00
C LEU A 34 -4.17 11.07 -12.16
N LEU A 35 -3.52 10.86 -13.30
CA LEU A 35 -3.74 11.67 -14.50
C LEU A 35 -5.16 11.50 -15.05
N GLY A 36 -5.69 10.29 -15.04
CA GLY A 36 -7.07 10.01 -15.47
C GLY A 36 -8.10 10.74 -14.59
N LEU A 37 -7.90 10.73 -13.28
CA LEU A 37 -8.74 11.43 -12.32
C LEU A 37 -8.62 12.96 -12.46
N TYR A 38 -7.39 13.48 -12.55
CA TYR A 38 -7.14 14.91 -12.69
C TYR A 38 -7.77 15.52 -13.96
N PHE A 39 -7.69 14.82 -15.08
CA PHE A 39 -8.26 15.29 -16.36
C PHE A 39 -9.71 14.85 -16.60
N GLY A 40 -10.30 14.02 -15.73
CA GLY A 40 -11.62 13.44 -15.93
C GLY A 40 -11.69 12.45 -17.09
N GLU A 41 -10.56 11.84 -17.47
CA GLU A 41 -10.44 10.93 -18.61
C GLU A 41 -10.78 9.49 -18.21
N LYS A 42 -12.04 9.13 -18.36
CA LYS A 42 -12.57 7.81 -17.94
C LYS A 42 -11.78 6.62 -18.50
N ARG A 43 -11.34 6.70 -19.76
CA ARG A 43 -10.56 5.62 -20.40
C ARG A 43 -9.24 5.38 -19.67
N TRP A 44 -8.54 6.45 -19.27
CA TRP A 44 -7.27 6.32 -18.55
C TRP A 44 -7.49 5.74 -17.15
N THR A 45 -8.50 6.24 -16.45
CA THR A 45 -8.87 5.74 -15.13
C THR A 45 -9.24 4.26 -15.17
N GLN A 46 -10.10 3.84 -16.10
CA GLN A 46 -10.53 2.45 -16.23
C GLN A 46 -9.36 1.51 -16.55
N GLU A 47 -8.49 1.92 -17.49
CA GLU A 47 -7.32 1.11 -17.84
C GLU A 47 -6.33 1.01 -16.68
N ALA A 48 -6.07 2.11 -15.97
CA ALA A 48 -5.21 2.09 -14.78
C ALA A 48 -5.75 1.14 -13.70
N VAL A 49 -7.04 1.21 -13.38
CA VAL A 49 -7.69 0.31 -12.40
C VAL A 49 -7.58 -1.15 -12.83
N ARG A 50 -7.81 -1.44 -14.10
CA ARG A 50 -7.68 -2.81 -14.64
C ARG A 50 -6.25 -3.34 -14.47
N ARG A 51 -5.25 -2.51 -14.84
CA ARG A 51 -3.83 -2.90 -14.72
C ARG A 51 -3.40 -3.05 -13.27
N LEU A 52 -3.77 -2.14 -12.37
CA LEU A 52 -3.46 -2.23 -10.95
C LEU A 52 -4.03 -3.53 -10.33
N ASP A 53 -5.27 -3.92 -10.71
CA ASP A 53 -5.86 -5.17 -10.23
C ASP A 53 -5.12 -6.40 -10.77
N GLU A 54 -4.81 -6.44 -12.07
CA GLU A 54 -4.08 -7.56 -12.69
C GLU A 54 -2.65 -7.69 -12.15
N GLU A 55 -1.91 -6.58 -12.10
CA GLU A 55 -0.52 -6.58 -11.65
C GLU A 55 -0.39 -6.88 -10.16
N SER A 56 -1.28 -6.36 -9.32
CA SER A 56 -1.31 -6.75 -7.91
C SER A 56 -1.55 -8.25 -7.73
N HIS A 57 -2.35 -8.85 -8.64
CA HIS A 57 -2.56 -10.31 -8.63
C HIS A 57 -1.32 -11.10 -9.03
N LEU A 58 -0.52 -10.59 -9.97
CA LEU A 58 0.72 -11.21 -10.42
C LEU A 58 1.85 -11.04 -9.39
N GLN A 59 1.96 -9.85 -8.79
CA GLN A 59 3.10 -9.46 -7.98
C GLN A 59 2.93 -9.75 -6.48
N VAL A 60 1.73 -10.02 -6.00
CA VAL A 60 1.46 -10.19 -4.56
C VAL A 60 0.99 -11.61 -4.27
N PHE A 61 1.70 -12.31 -3.42
CA PHE A 61 1.33 -13.65 -2.93
C PHE A 61 -0.01 -13.63 -2.17
N ARG A 62 -0.57 -14.81 -1.88
CA ARG A 62 -1.85 -14.91 -1.15
C ARG A 62 -1.76 -14.43 0.28
N ASP A 63 -0.56 -14.49 0.87
CA ASP A 63 -0.27 -14.01 2.23
C ASP A 63 -0.04 -12.49 2.31
N GLY A 64 -0.02 -11.79 1.18
CA GLY A 64 0.17 -10.34 1.09
C GLY A 64 1.60 -9.89 0.82
N THR A 65 2.56 -10.79 0.73
CA THR A 65 3.96 -10.43 0.44
C THR A 65 4.11 -10.06 -1.04
N GLN A 66 4.75 -8.95 -1.34
CA GLN A 66 5.18 -8.61 -2.70
C GLN A 66 6.33 -9.55 -3.11
N TRP A 67 6.32 -10.05 -4.34
CA TRP A 67 7.13 -11.18 -4.79
C TRP A 67 8.65 -10.94 -4.78
N GLU A 68 9.11 -9.69 -4.86
CA GLU A 68 10.53 -9.34 -4.75
C GLU A 68 11.09 -9.57 -3.33
N GLN A 69 10.19 -9.68 -2.34
CA GLN A 69 10.52 -9.99 -0.94
C GLN A 69 11.53 -9.02 -0.30
N SER A 70 11.56 -7.78 -0.77
CA SER A 70 12.26 -6.68 -0.14
C SER A 70 11.26 -5.81 0.62
N PRO A 71 11.47 -5.51 1.91
CA PRO A 71 10.59 -4.64 2.68
C PRO A 71 10.38 -3.27 2.04
N MET A 72 11.46 -2.66 1.51
CA MET A 72 11.39 -1.36 0.85
C MET A 72 10.54 -1.41 -0.41
N TYR A 73 10.79 -2.36 -1.33
CA TYR A 73 9.99 -2.49 -2.56
C TYR A 73 8.54 -2.88 -2.26
N HIS A 74 8.31 -3.69 -1.22
CA HIS A 74 6.96 -3.94 -0.74
C HIS A 74 6.28 -2.65 -0.27
N GLY A 75 7.00 -1.78 0.45
CA GLY A 75 6.53 -0.46 0.89
C GLY A 75 6.19 0.46 -0.28
N GLU A 76 7.05 0.54 -1.30
CA GLU A 76 6.84 1.35 -2.51
C GLU A 76 5.57 0.92 -3.28
N VAL A 77 5.43 -0.38 -3.52
CA VAL A 77 4.25 -0.94 -4.17
C VAL A 77 2.99 -0.68 -3.33
N LEU A 78 3.09 -0.91 -2.02
CA LEU A 78 1.98 -0.69 -1.09
C LEU A 78 1.56 0.78 -1.04
N TYR A 79 2.51 1.73 -1.02
CA TYR A 79 2.23 3.16 -1.09
C TYR A 79 1.36 3.50 -2.31
N CYS A 80 1.80 3.10 -3.49
CA CYS A 80 1.08 3.36 -4.74
C CYS A 80 -0.33 2.76 -4.73
N LEU A 81 -0.48 1.55 -4.19
CA LEU A 81 -1.78 0.88 -4.11
C LEU A 81 -2.70 1.52 -3.07
N LEU A 82 -2.21 1.89 -1.88
CA LEU A 82 -2.98 2.58 -0.85
C LEU A 82 -3.47 3.93 -1.35
N ASP A 83 -2.59 4.73 -1.94
CA ASP A 83 -2.93 6.03 -2.51
C ASP A 83 -3.94 5.89 -3.65
N SER A 84 -3.76 4.91 -4.54
CA SER A 84 -4.73 4.58 -5.58
C SER A 84 -6.12 4.29 -5.01
N LEU A 85 -6.21 3.45 -3.96
CA LEU A 85 -7.48 3.10 -3.33
C LEU A 85 -8.14 4.29 -2.64
N LEU A 86 -7.36 5.15 -1.97
CA LEU A 86 -7.88 6.39 -1.37
C LEU A 86 -8.47 7.31 -2.44
N HIS A 87 -7.77 7.52 -3.54
CA HIS A 87 -8.25 8.34 -4.66
C HIS A 87 -9.48 7.72 -5.33
N MET A 88 -9.48 6.42 -5.57
CA MET A 88 -10.67 5.73 -6.11
C MET A 88 -11.88 5.94 -5.20
N LYS A 89 -11.72 5.82 -3.88
CA LYS A 89 -12.79 6.08 -2.91
C LYS A 89 -13.29 7.52 -2.97
N ARG A 90 -12.38 8.50 -2.98
CA ARG A 90 -12.72 9.95 -3.04
C ARG A 90 -13.47 10.34 -4.32
N PHE A 91 -13.11 9.71 -5.43
CA PHE A 91 -13.74 9.95 -6.74
C PHE A 91 -14.89 9.00 -7.06
N ALA A 92 -15.35 8.21 -6.09
CA ALA A 92 -16.43 7.23 -6.25
C ALA A 92 -16.19 6.23 -7.41
N ILE A 93 -14.93 5.86 -7.63
CA ILE A 93 -14.53 4.82 -8.58
C ILE A 93 -14.69 3.45 -7.90
N SER A 94 -15.30 2.50 -8.58
CA SER A 94 -15.46 1.13 -8.07
C SER A 94 -14.09 0.45 -7.92
N VAL A 95 -13.82 -0.05 -6.71
CA VAL A 95 -12.59 -0.81 -6.41
C VAL A 95 -12.85 -2.30 -6.65
N PRO A 96 -12.02 -3.02 -7.42
CA PRO A 96 -12.12 -4.47 -7.52
C PRO A 96 -11.93 -5.14 -6.14
N CYS A 97 -12.83 -6.04 -5.75
CA CYS A 97 -12.76 -6.73 -4.43
C CYS A 97 -11.41 -7.41 -4.21
N ARG A 98 -10.88 -8.04 -5.25
CA ARG A 98 -9.58 -8.72 -5.22
C ARG A 98 -8.44 -7.76 -4.90
N LEU A 99 -8.40 -6.58 -5.51
CA LEU A 99 -7.40 -5.53 -5.24
C LEU A 99 -7.52 -5.05 -3.79
N TRP A 100 -8.74 -4.78 -3.31
CA TRP A 100 -8.99 -4.36 -1.94
C TRP A 100 -8.45 -5.36 -0.91
N GLU A 101 -8.78 -6.63 -1.08
CA GLU A 101 -8.33 -7.70 -0.18
C GLU A 101 -6.80 -7.89 -0.19
N LYS A 102 -6.19 -7.79 -1.38
CA LYS A 102 -4.74 -7.87 -1.55
C LYS A 102 -4.02 -6.76 -0.78
N VAL A 103 -4.43 -5.52 -1.01
CA VAL A 103 -3.79 -4.35 -0.37
C VAL A 103 -3.96 -4.41 1.15
N HIS A 104 -5.12 -4.84 1.65
CA HIS A 104 -5.32 -5.04 3.09
C HIS A 104 -4.33 -6.05 3.68
N LYS A 105 -4.11 -7.19 3.00
CA LYS A 105 -3.11 -8.18 3.43
C LYS A 105 -1.68 -7.64 3.34
N MET A 106 -1.37 -6.83 2.33
CA MET A 106 -0.05 -6.21 2.20
C MET A 106 0.29 -5.32 3.39
N VAL A 107 -0.68 -4.55 3.92
CA VAL A 107 -0.47 -3.74 5.13
C VAL A 107 -0.11 -4.61 6.33
N TYR A 108 -0.80 -5.73 6.52
CA TYR A 108 -0.48 -6.68 7.60
C TYR A 108 0.87 -7.38 7.39
N CYS A 109 1.22 -7.69 6.14
CA CYS A 109 2.52 -8.22 5.78
C CYS A 109 3.64 -7.25 6.15
N LEU A 110 3.50 -5.96 5.78
CA LEU A 110 4.45 -4.92 6.16
C LEU A 110 4.59 -4.80 7.68
N ALA A 111 3.48 -4.77 8.41
CA ALA A 111 3.49 -4.72 9.88
C ALA A 111 4.16 -5.96 10.51
N ALA A 112 4.04 -7.14 9.89
CA ALA A 112 4.75 -8.34 10.33
C ALA A 112 6.26 -8.23 10.14
N TRP A 113 6.72 -7.58 9.07
CA TRP A 113 8.15 -7.38 8.81
C TRP A 113 8.78 -6.32 9.72
N CYS A 114 8.02 -5.32 10.17
CA CYS A 114 8.55 -4.22 10.97
C CYS A 114 9.18 -4.72 12.27
N LYS A 115 10.29 -4.08 12.62
CA LYS A 115 10.91 -4.16 13.95
C LYS A 115 9.97 -3.53 15.00
N PRO A 116 10.21 -3.75 16.31
CA PRO A 116 9.38 -3.16 17.37
C PRO A 116 9.34 -1.62 17.38
N ASP A 117 10.32 -0.96 16.76
CA ASP A 117 10.36 0.50 16.59
C ASP A 117 9.51 1.02 15.42
N GLY A 118 8.92 0.12 14.63
CA GLY A 118 8.12 0.43 13.44
C GLY A 118 8.92 0.57 12.15
N HIS A 119 10.23 0.37 12.20
CA HIS A 119 11.09 0.45 11.02
C HIS A 119 11.19 -0.88 10.27
N MET A 120 11.38 -0.81 8.96
CA MET A 120 11.64 -1.96 8.11
C MET A 120 13.02 -2.54 8.41
N PRO A 121 13.22 -3.87 8.35
CA PRO A 121 14.55 -4.45 8.45
C PRO A 121 15.33 -4.25 7.14
N CYS A 122 16.64 -4.03 7.24
CA CYS A 122 17.55 -4.02 6.09
C CYS A 122 17.75 -5.46 5.56
N HIS A 123 16.73 -6.00 4.91
CA HIS A 123 16.72 -7.35 4.35
C HIS A 123 16.60 -7.27 2.82
N GLY A 124 17.48 -7.99 2.11
CA GLY A 124 17.57 -7.87 0.67
C GLY A 124 17.96 -6.44 0.27
N ASP A 125 17.31 -5.92 -0.77
CA ASP A 125 17.48 -4.55 -1.24
C ASP A 125 16.52 -3.61 -0.50
N SER A 126 16.80 -3.36 0.78
CA SER A 126 15.95 -2.56 1.66
C SER A 126 16.75 -1.71 2.63
N ASP A 127 16.33 -0.47 2.79
CA ASP A 127 16.83 0.48 3.78
C ASP A 127 16.01 0.43 5.08
N ASP A 128 16.55 1.06 6.13
CA ASP A 128 15.90 1.23 7.44
C ASP A 128 14.89 2.39 7.39
N ILE A 129 13.68 2.12 6.88
CA ILE A 129 12.63 3.11 6.67
C ILE A 129 11.52 2.93 7.70
N ASP A 130 11.00 4.04 8.23
CA ASP A 130 9.82 4.03 9.11
C ASP A 130 8.55 3.67 8.32
N ALA A 131 7.98 2.51 8.61
CA ALA A 131 6.79 2.00 7.93
C ALA A 131 5.46 2.42 8.58
N ARG A 132 5.52 3.10 9.75
CA ARG A 132 4.31 3.39 10.53
C ARG A 132 3.32 4.25 9.77
N ASP A 133 3.80 5.13 8.90
CA ASP A 133 2.93 5.99 8.09
C ASP A 133 2.09 5.20 7.08
N LEU A 134 2.69 4.23 6.38
CA LEU A 134 1.96 3.34 5.48
C LEU A 134 0.94 2.47 6.23
N ILE A 135 1.31 1.96 7.41
CA ILE A 135 0.40 1.18 8.24
C ILE A 135 -0.76 2.05 8.74
N ALA A 136 -0.50 3.32 9.10
CA ALA A 136 -1.52 4.28 9.51
C ALA A 136 -2.48 4.63 8.36
N GLN A 137 -1.96 4.82 7.16
CA GLN A 137 -2.79 5.01 5.96
C GLN A 137 -3.71 3.81 5.71
N GLY A 138 -3.18 2.59 5.90
CA GLY A 138 -3.98 1.37 5.87
C GLY A 138 -5.06 1.35 6.95
N ALA A 139 -4.76 1.81 8.18
CA ALA A 139 -5.75 1.89 9.25
C ALA A 139 -6.92 2.81 8.90
N VAL A 140 -6.65 3.93 8.24
CA VAL A 140 -7.68 4.87 7.74
C VAL A 140 -8.52 4.22 6.64
N LEU A 141 -7.86 3.68 5.62
CA LEU A 141 -8.54 3.15 4.43
C LEU A 141 -9.46 1.97 4.77
N PHE A 142 -8.95 1.03 5.58
CA PHE A 142 -9.66 -0.19 5.96
C PHE A 142 -10.48 -0.06 7.24
N GLN A 143 -10.41 1.10 7.91
CA GLN A 143 -11.07 1.37 9.20
C GLN A 143 -10.69 0.32 10.26
N ASP A 144 -9.42 -0.10 10.27
CA ASP A 144 -8.94 -1.19 11.10
C ASP A 144 -8.14 -0.68 12.33
N ALA A 145 -8.74 -0.81 13.51
CA ALA A 145 -8.16 -0.40 14.79
C ALA A 145 -6.88 -1.17 15.16
N ARG A 146 -6.69 -2.39 14.63
CA ARG A 146 -5.45 -3.17 14.82
C ARG A 146 -4.30 -2.57 14.04
N LEU A 147 -4.55 -2.09 12.82
CA LEU A 147 -3.53 -1.38 12.04
C LEU A 147 -3.13 -0.07 12.74
N LYS A 148 -4.06 0.67 13.35
CA LYS A 148 -3.70 1.83 14.19
C LYS A 148 -2.79 1.46 15.36
N TYR A 149 -3.04 0.33 16.03
CA TYR A 149 -2.16 -0.17 17.08
C TYR A 149 -0.76 -0.50 16.55
N LEU A 150 -0.68 -1.19 15.41
CA LEU A 150 0.58 -1.56 14.75
C LEU A 150 1.36 -0.34 14.23
N ALA A 151 0.66 0.71 13.80
CA ALA A 151 1.24 2.01 13.49
C ALA A 151 1.65 2.81 14.74
N GLN A 152 1.48 2.25 15.96
CA GLN A 152 1.78 2.92 17.23
C GLN A 152 1.04 4.26 17.44
N GLY A 153 -0.11 4.43 16.78
CA GLY A 153 -0.89 5.67 16.81
C GLY A 153 -0.25 6.87 16.10
N VAL A 154 0.85 6.64 15.38
CA VAL A 154 1.62 7.72 14.72
C VAL A 154 0.97 8.07 13.39
N LEU A 155 0.99 9.36 13.04
CA LEU A 155 0.82 9.91 11.70
C LEU A 155 2.04 10.79 11.42
N LEU A 156 2.78 10.47 10.37
CA LEU A 156 3.94 11.21 9.93
C LEU A 156 3.57 12.24 8.84
N GLU A 157 4.57 12.97 8.35
CA GLU A 157 4.36 14.10 7.44
C GLU A 157 3.66 13.70 6.13
N ASP A 158 3.99 12.54 5.56
CA ASP A 158 3.41 12.10 4.29
C ASP A 158 1.89 11.93 4.39
N ASN A 159 1.38 11.37 5.48
CA ASN A 159 -0.06 11.25 5.70
C ASN A 159 -0.75 12.59 5.97
N LEU A 160 -0.05 13.60 6.49
CA LEU A 160 -0.61 14.94 6.65
C LEU A 160 -0.94 15.59 5.29
N TRP A 161 -0.21 15.22 4.24
CA TRP A 161 -0.48 15.65 2.86
C TRP A 161 -1.49 14.75 2.14
N ASN A 162 -1.47 13.47 2.42
CA ASN A 162 -2.27 12.47 1.70
C ASN A 162 -3.69 12.31 2.26
N LEU A 163 -3.91 12.55 3.56
CA LEU A 163 -5.22 12.37 4.19
C LEU A 163 -6.03 13.67 4.18
N SER A 164 -7.34 13.55 3.95
CA SER A 164 -8.27 14.65 4.17
C SER A 164 -8.44 14.92 5.67
N TRP A 165 -9.03 16.08 5.99
CA TRP A 165 -9.34 16.43 7.39
C TRP A 165 -10.28 15.41 8.04
N GLU A 166 -11.27 14.92 7.32
CA GLU A 166 -12.22 13.90 7.78
C GLU A 166 -11.52 12.57 8.06
N GLU A 167 -10.63 12.14 7.17
CA GLU A 167 -9.84 10.92 7.32
C GLU A 167 -8.88 11.01 8.51
N LYS A 168 -8.22 12.15 8.68
CA LYS A 168 -7.39 12.42 9.86
C LYS A 168 -8.22 12.40 11.14
N THR A 169 -9.37 13.09 11.18
CA THR A 169 -10.27 13.11 12.32
C THR A 169 -10.77 11.72 12.67
N PHE A 170 -11.10 10.92 11.67
CA PHE A 170 -11.45 9.51 11.86
C PHE A 170 -10.29 8.73 12.49
N TYR A 171 -9.07 8.90 11.97
CA TYR A 171 -7.90 8.21 12.54
C TYR A 171 -7.66 8.62 14.00
N ASP A 172 -7.72 9.90 14.33
CA ASP A 172 -7.53 10.39 15.69
C ASP A 172 -8.55 9.77 16.66
N GLY A 173 -9.82 9.67 16.24
CA GLY A 173 -10.91 9.09 17.03
C GLY A 173 -10.93 7.56 17.08
N LEU A 174 -10.20 6.87 16.21
CA LEU A 174 -10.17 5.41 16.17
C LEU A 174 -9.41 4.86 17.39
N ALA A 175 -10.07 4.17 18.31
CA ALA A 175 -9.41 3.56 19.46
C ALA A 175 -8.51 2.39 19.01
N PRO A 176 -7.18 2.41 19.28
CA PRO A 176 -6.28 1.34 18.85
C PRO A 176 -6.62 0.01 19.55
N ARG A 177 -6.62 -1.08 18.79
CA ARG A 177 -6.89 -2.42 19.31
C ARG A 177 -5.64 -3.30 19.14
N LYS A 178 -5.11 -3.83 20.23
CA LYS A 178 -3.98 -4.75 20.20
C LYS A 178 -4.35 -6.02 19.41
N PRO A 179 -3.53 -6.47 18.44
CA PRO A 179 -3.72 -7.77 17.79
C PRO A 179 -3.50 -8.93 18.77
N ASP A 180 -4.16 -10.06 18.53
CA ASP A 180 -4.10 -11.23 19.41
C ASP A 180 -2.73 -11.94 19.38
N ARG A 181 -1.99 -11.78 18.28
CA ARG A 181 -0.67 -12.43 18.06
C ARG A 181 0.32 -11.42 17.48
N ALA A 182 1.54 -11.42 18.00
CA ALA A 182 2.66 -10.66 17.46
C ALA A 182 3.42 -11.43 16.36
N SER A 183 3.57 -12.74 16.54
CA SER A 183 4.21 -13.61 15.55
C SER A 183 3.31 -13.85 14.34
N ALA A 184 3.91 -13.93 13.16
CA ALA A 184 3.20 -14.14 11.90
C ALA A 184 3.90 -15.22 11.05
N ALA A 185 3.12 -15.98 10.29
CA ALA A 185 3.59 -16.93 9.30
C ALA A 185 3.01 -16.56 7.93
N LEU A 186 3.86 -16.14 7.04
CA LEU A 186 3.56 -15.83 5.64
C LEU A 186 3.98 -17.04 4.81
N THR A 187 3.08 -18.00 4.71
CA THR A 187 3.42 -19.36 4.23
C THR A 187 3.62 -19.44 2.73
N ASP A 188 2.97 -18.59 1.96
CA ASP A 188 3.10 -18.59 0.49
C ASP A 188 4.45 -18.00 0.06
N SER A 189 4.96 -17.03 0.81
CA SER A 189 6.29 -16.43 0.58
C SER A 189 7.42 -17.09 1.37
N GLY A 190 7.09 -17.92 2.34
CA GLY A 190 8.07 -18.62 3.19
C GLY A 190 8.66 -17.77 4.32
N ASN A 191 8.04 -16.64 4.66
CA ASN A 191 8.50 -15.74 5.72
C ASN A 191 7.83 -16.04 7.06
N TYR A 192 8.63 -16.18 8.12
CA TYR A 192 8.17 -16.48 9.48
C TYR A 192 8.76 -15.49 10.46
N PHE A 193 7.89 -14.79 11.20
CA PHE A 193 8.28 -13.78 12.18
C PHE A 193 7.94 -14.26 13.58
N LEU A 194 8.96 -14.50 14.39
CA LEU A 194 8.82 -14.86 15.79
C LEU A 194 9.05 -13.62 16.63
N LYS A 195 8.00 -13.17 17.31
CA LYS A 195 8.02 -11.95 18.15
C LYS A 195 7.46 -12.28 19.54
N ASN A 196 8.12 -11.84 20.58
CA ASN A 196 7.64 -12.02 21.96
C ASN A 196 6.47 -11.07 22.28
N GLY A 197 6.36 -9.95 21.57
CA GLY A 197 5.34 -8.93 21.77
C GLY A 197 5.43 -7.83 20.70
N PHE A 198 4.80 -6.70 21.01
CA PHE A 198 4.74 -5.54 20.12
C PHE A 198 5.58 -4.36 20.61
N ASP A 199 6.14 -4.46 21.81
CA ASP A 199 6.86 -3.35 22.45
C ASP A 199 8.37 -3.46 22.20
N ARG A 200 9.08 -2.33 22.29
CA ARG A 200 10.54 -2.26 22.11
C ARG A 200 11.34 -3.13 23.09
N THR A 201 10.72 -3.53 24.20
CA THR A 201 11.33 -4.34 25.27
C THR A 201 10.99 -5.82 25.17
N SER A 202 10.26 -6.23 24.15
CA SER A 202 9.81 -7.63 23.96
C SER A 202 10.69 -8.44 23.03
#